data_8d1bd43aa2084a0e1dfeb7ae8c6f537e
#
_entry.id   8d1bd43aa2084a0e1dfeb7ae8c6f537e
#
_cell.length_a   1.000
_cell.length_b   1.000
_cell.length_c   1.000
_cell.angle_alpha   90.00
_cell.angle_beta   90.00
_cell.angle_gamma   90.00
#
_symmetry.space_group_name_H-M   'P 1'
#
loop_
_entity.id
_entity.type
_entity.pdbx_description
1 polymer ?
#
loop_
_entity_poly.entity_id
_entity_poly.type
_entity_poly.pdbx_seq_one_letter_code
_entity_poly.pdbx_strand_id
1 'polypeptide(L)'
;LVLVCIFLILSVAVPSSFAKEYVVGDKRGWTPGSDYHSWVYGKSFGVGDVLHFFYTPKVIDVASVDISSYALCESVKSFYRDNSGQTSITLEKSGAYYFISTN
;
A
#
# COMPACT_ATOMS: atom_id res chain seq x y z
N LEU A 1 -23.07 7.93 -7.29
CA LEU A 1 -22.12 7.12 -6.54
C LEU A 1 -20.70 7.56 -6.87
N VAL A 2 -19.99 8.03 -5.86
CA VAL A 2 -18.59 8.43 -6.05
C VAL A 2 -17.71 7.28 -5.55
N LEU A 3 -16.96 6.68 -6.46
CA LEU A 3 -15.96 5.70 -6.11
C LEU A 3 -14.70 6.45 -5.68
N VAL A 4 -14.26 6.21 -4.46
CA VAL A 4 -13.03 6.79 -3.94
C VAL A 4 -11.97 5.71 -3.93
N CYS A 5 -10.94 5.91 -4.73
CA CYS A 5 -9.81 5.00 -4.75
C CYS A 5 -8.70 5.54 -3.85
N ILE A 6 -8.15 4.67 -3.04
CA ILE A 6 -6.96 4.99 -2.26
C ILE A 6 -5.76 4.53 -3.07
N PHE A 7 -4.76 5.38 -3.21
CA PHE A 7 -3.56 5.11 -4.01
C PHE A 7 -2.30 5.22 -3.18
N LEU A 8 -1.44 4.24 -3.27
CA LEU A 8 -0.10 4.28 -2.70
C LEU A 8 0.89 3.70 -3.71
N ILE A 9 1.90 4.47 -4.05
CA ILE A 9 3.01 4.02 -4.89
C ILE A 9 4.31 4.25 -4.14
N LEU A 10 5.20 3.27 -4.14
CA LEU A 10 6.52 3.41 -3.55
C LEU A 10 7.53 2.59 -4.32
N SER A 11 8.80 2.94 -4.18
CA SER A 11 9.92 2.21 -4.78
C SER A 11 10.76 1.59 -3.68
N VAL A 12 11.12 0.33 -3.89
CA VAL A 12 11.96 -0.42 -2.96
C VAL A 12 13.35 -0.51 -3.55
N ALA A 13 14.33 -0.01 -2.81
CA ALA A 13 15.73 -0.07 -3.20
C ALA A 13 16.33 -1.43 -2.86
N VAL A 14 17.63 -1.57 -3.12
CA VAL A 14 18.42 -2.77 -2.78
C VAL A 14 18.32 -3.09 -1.29
N PRO A 15 18.71 -4.31 -0.89
CA PRO A 15 18.56 -4.73 0.51
C PRO A 15 19.14 -3.74 1.49
N SER A 16 18.36 -3.45 2.51
CA SER A 16 18.81 -2.66 3.65
C SER A 16 19.49 -3.59 4.63
N SER A 17 20.49 -3.09 5.36
CA SER A 17 21.16 -3.86 6.41
C SER A 17 20.20 -4.22 7.54
N PHE A 18 19.15 -3.44 7.72
CA PHE A 18 18.15 -3.64 8.78
C PHE A 18 16.76 -3.45 8.20
N ALA A 19 15.96 -4.51 8.28
CA ALA A 19 14.55 -4.45 7.90
C ALA A 19 13.82 -3.52 8.87
N LYS A 20 12.92 -2.69 8.33
CA LYS A 20 12.12 -1.74 9.10
C LYS A 20 10.65 -2.07 8.91
N GLU A 21 9.84 -1.59 9.85
CA GLU A 21 8.38 -1.70 9.74
C GLU A 21 7.78 -0.31 9.65
N TYR A 22 6.79 -0.17 8.80
CA TYR A 22 6.10 1.10 8.59
C TYR A 22 4.61 0.91 8.77
N VAL A 23 3.97 1.85 9.44
CA VAL A 23 2.51 1.93 9.48
C VAL A 23 2.07 2.90 8.39
N VAL A 24 1.42 2.40 7.35
CA VAL A 24 1.02 3.21 6.22
C VAL A 24 0.02 4.29 6.67
N GLY A 25 0.36 5.55 6.40
CA GLY A 25 -0.45 6.69 6.81
C GLY A 25 -0.30 7.08 8.28
N ASP A 26 0.58 6.44 9.02
CA ASP A 26 0.82 6.66 10.44
C ASP A 26 -0.50 6.56 11.25
N LYS A 27 -0.86 7.55 12.03
CA LYS A 27 -2.07 7.52 12.88
C LYS A 27 -3.36 7.46 12.07
N ARG A 28 -3.37 7.95 10.84
CA ARG A 28 -4.56 7.93 9.99
C ARG A 28 -4.86 6.55 9.44
N GLY A 29 -3.81 5.74 9.27
CA GLY A 29 -3.96 4.42 8.67
C GLY A 29 -4.28 4.50 7.18
N TRP A 30 -4.91 3.44 6.67
CA TRP A 30 -5.26 3.30 5.26
C TRP A 30 -6.71 3.74 5.08
N THR A 31 -6.92 4.96 4.59
CA THR A 31 -8.25 5.58 4.53
C THR A 31 -8.36 6.52 3.34
N PRO A 32 -9.58 6.69 2.78
CA PRO A 32 -9.80 7.65 1.70
C PRO A 32 -9.46 9.07 2.12
N GLY A 33 -9.00 9.87 1.17
CA GLY A 33 -8.72 11.29 1.39
C GLY A 33 -7.36 11.61 1.98
N SER A 34 -6.55 10.61 2.28
CA SER A 34 -5.19 10.84 2.75
C SER A 34 -4.22 10.95 1.59
N ASP A 35 -3.20 11.78 1.76
CA ASP A 35 -2.16 11.96 0.74
C ASP A 35 -0.98 11.03 1.05
N TYR A 36 -0.97 9.86 0.42
CA TYR A 36 0.10 8.89 0.63
C TYR A 36 1.38 9.24 -0.10
N HIS A 37 1.30 10.09 -1.11
CA HIS A 37 2.49 10.64 -1.75
C HIS A 37 3.33 11.42 -0.72
N SER A 38 2.67 12.26 0.08
CA SER A 38 3.35 12.99 1.17
C SER A 38 3.86 12.04 2.24
N TRP A 39 3.12 10.98 2.53
CA TRP A 39 3.56 9.99 3.52
C TRP A 39 4.85 9.28 3.08
N VAL A 40 4.96 8.93 1.81
CA VAL A 40 6.15 8.27 1.25
C VAL A 40 7.36 9.19 1.22
N TYR A 41 7.14 10.49 1.08
CA TYR A 41 8.20 11.47 0.90
C TYR A 41 9.19 11.42 2.08
N GLY A 42 10.47 11.34 1.76
CA GLY A 42 11.52 11.29 2.77
C GLY A 42 11.76 9.91 3.39
N LYS A 43 10.96 8.91 3.03
CA LYS A 43 11.16 7.54 3.49
C LYS A 43 11.95 6.75 2.46
N SER A 44 12.78 5.83 2.96
CA SER A 44 13.54 4.90 2.11
C SER A 44 13.08 3.49 2.44
N PHE A 45 12.59 2.78 1.41
CA PHE A 45 12.12 1.41 1.56
C PHE A 45 13.17 0.43 1.03
N GLY A 46 13.46 -0.60 1.79
CA GLY A 46 14.40 -1.63 1.42
C GLY A 46 13.75 -3.00 1.37
N VAL A 47 14.41 -3.92 0.68
CA VAL A 47 13.97 -5.32 0.65
C VAL A 47 14.01 -5.88 2.08
N GLY A 48 12.91 -6.51 2.49
CA GLY A 48 12.75 -7.03 3.85
C GLY A 48 11.92 -6.13 4.75
N ASP A 49 11.68 -4.87 4.34
CA ASP A 49 10.82 -3.98 5.10
C ASP A 49 9.38 -4.47 5.07
N VAL A 50 8.60 -4.14 6.10
CA VAL A 50 7.21 -4.56 6.23
C VAL A 50 6.31 -3.34 6.28
N LEU A 51 5.24 -3.39 5.49
CA LEU A 51 4.18 -2.37 5.52
C LEU A 51 2.99 -2.91 6.28
N HIS A 52 2.51 -2.15 7.25
CA HIS A 52 1.29 -2.48 7.99
C HIS A 52 0.19 -1.51 7.58
N PHE A 53 -0.93 -2.06 7.12
CA PHE A 53 -2.11 -1.29 6.74
C PHE A 53 -3.19 -1.54 7.78
N PHE A 54 -3.70 -0.48 8.39
CA PHE A 54 -4.81 -0.54 9.35
C PHE A 54 -5.98 0.25 8.78
N TYR A 55 -7.15 -0.36 8.75
CA TYR A 55 -8.33 0.23 8.08
C TYR A 55 -9.63 -0.38 8.60
N THR A 56 -10.75 0.17 8.18
CA THR A 56 -12.06 -0.35 8.57
C THR A 56 -12.30 -1.68 7.86
N PRO A 57 -12.44 -2.78 8.63
CA PRO A 57 -12.62 -4.11 8.01
C PRO A 57 -13.87 -4.17 7.15
N LYS A 58 -13.79 -4.89 6.05
CA LYS A 58 -14.88 -5.15 5.10
C LYS A 58 -15.44 -3.91 4.38
N VAL A 59 -15.05 -2.71 4.81
CA VAL A 59 -15.42 -1.45 4.14
C VAL A 59 -14.30 -1.02 3.20
N ILE A 60 -13.06 -1.18 3.66
CA ILE A 60 -11.87 -0.82 2.91
C ILE A 60 -11.06 -2.09 2.68
N ASP A 61 -10.31 -2.14 1.59
CA ASP A 61 -9.41 -3.24 1.29
C ASP A 61 -8.02 -2.73 0.94
N VAL A 62 -7.07 -3.65 0.85
CA VAL A 62 -5.73 -3.38 0.33
C VAL A 62 -5.51 -4.34 -0.82
N ALA A 63 -5.18 -3.82 -1.99
CA ALA A 63 -4.83 -4.64 -3.13
C ALA A 63 -3.47 -4.25 -3.66
N SER A 64 -2.60 -5.23 -3.86
CA SER A 64 -1.31 -5.05 -4.52
C SER A 64 -1.52 -5.32 -6.00
N VAL A 65 -1.20 -4.35 -6.85
CA VAL A 65 -1.55 -4.39 -8.27
C VAL A 65 -0.36 -3.96 -9.15
N ASP A 66 -0.51 -4.15 -10.45
CA ASP A 66 0.45 -3.62 -11.41
C ASP A 66 0.13 -2.15 -11.73
N ILE A 67 0.99 -1.51 -12.53
CA ILE A 67 0.84 -0.09 -12.86
C ILE A 67 -0.46 0.19 -13.62
N SER A 68 -0.88 -0.71 -14.50
CA SER A 68 -2.11 -0.52 -15.29
C SER A 68 -3.34 -0.54 -14.39
N SER A 69 -3.42 -1.50 -13.50
CA SER A 69 -4.51 -1.59 -12.53
C SER A 69 -4.50 -0.42 -11.56
N TYR A 70 -3.32 0.02 -11.15
CA TYR A 70 -3.16 1.20 -10.32
C TYR A 70 -3.75 2.45 -11.00
N ALA A 71 -3.40 2.66 -12.25
CA ALA A 71 -3.87 3.82 -13.03
C ALA A 71 -5.39 3.81 -13.20
N LEU A 72 -5.99 2.62 -13.32
CA LEU A 72 -7.43 2.45 -13.51
C LEU A 72 -8.20 2.27 -12.22
N CYS A 73 -7.51 2.17 -11.09
CA CYS A 73 -8.12 1.85 -9.80
C CYS A 73 -8.96 0.57 -9.87
N GLU A 74 -8.35 -0.50 -10.39
CA GLU A 74 -9.00 -1.80 -10.52
C GLU A 74 -8.23 -2.86 -9.75
N SER A 75 -8.93 -3.69 -8.97
CA SER A 75 -8.32 -4.75 -8.17
C SER A 75 -8.63 -6.16 -8.67
N VAL A 76 -9.28 -6.29 -9.83
CA VAL A 76 -9.66 -7.59 -10.38
C VAL A 76 -8.46 -8.48 -10.65
N LYS A 77 -7.35 -7.89 -11.08
CA LYS A 77 -6.10 -8.61 -11.37
C LYS A 77 -5.05 -8.38 -10.30
N SER A 78 -5.46 -8.21 -9.06
CA SER A 78 -4.51 -7.97 -7.98
C SER A 78 -3.63 -9.21 -7.72
N PHE A 79 -2.37 -8.95 -7.34
CA PHE A 79 -1.47 -10.01 -6.89
C PHE A 79 -1.86 -10.51 -5.51
N TYR A 80 -2.41 -9.61 -4.70
CA TYR A 80 -2.83 -9.88 -3.34
C TYR A 80 -3.93 -8.91 -2.96
N ARG A 81 -4.90 -9.38 -2.19
CA ARG A 81 -6.01 -8.55 -1.74
C ARG A 81 -6.49 -9.03 -0.38
N ASP A 82 -6.79 -8.07 0.50
CA ASP A 82 -7.25 -8.36 1.86
C ASP A 82 -8.20 -7.25 2.32
N ASN A 83 -9.22 -7.62 3.06
CA ASN A 83 -10.18 -6.68 3.65
C ASN A 83 -10.41 -6.95 5.15
N SER A 84 -9.47 -7.62 5.79
CA SER A 84 -9.62 -8.04 7.19
C SER A 84 -9.54 -6.90 8.21
N GLY A 85 -9.04 -5.74 7.81
CA GLY A 85 -8.84 -4.59 8.69
C GLY A 85 -7.39 -4.39 9.10
N GLN A 86 -6.57 -5.40 8.94
CA GLN A 86 -5.14 -5.31 9.20
C GLN A 86 -4.41 -6.18 8.20
N THR A 87 -3.53 -5.55 7.43
CA THR A 87 -2.76 -6.23 6.39
C THR A 87 -1.29 -5.93 6.59
N SER A 88 -0.45 -6.94 6.58
CA SER A 88 1.00 -6.78 6.67
C SER A 88 1.63 -7.37 5.42
N ILE A 89 2.43 -6.57 4.73
CA ILE A 89 3.06 -6.95 3.48
C ILE A 89 4.56 -6.75 3.61
N THR A 90 5.32 -7.82 3.36
CA THR A 90 6.77 -7.77 3.32
C THR A 90 7.22 -7.42 1.90
N LEU A 91 8.08 -6.43 1.79
CA LEU A 91 8.64 -6.01 0.50
C LEU A 91 9.79 -6.95 0.14
N GLU A 92 9.50 -8.00 -0.60
CA GLU A 92 10.44 -9.10 -0.85
C GLU A 92 11.42 -8.84 -1.99
N LYS A 93 11.08 -7.91 -2.89
CA LYS A 93 11.91 -7.62 -4.07
C LYS A 93 12.07 -6.12 -4.23
N SER A 94 13.17 -5.70 -4.86
CA SER A 94 13.35 -4.32 -5.27
C SER A 94 12.40 -3.99 -6.42
N GLY A 95 12.11 -2.71 -6.61
CA GLY A 95 11.25 -2.22 -7.67
C GLY A 95 10.08 -1.42 -7.16
N ALA A 96 9.16 -1.11 -8.05
CA ALA A 96 7.98 -0.31 -7.72
C ALA A 96 6.83 -1.19 -7.24
N TYR A 97 6.13 -0.71 -6.22
CA TYR A 97 4.95 -1.36 -5.65
C TYR A 97 3.78 -0.41 -5.76
N TYR A 98 2.63 -0.95 -6.11
CA TYR A 98 1.39 -0.19 -6.28
C TYR A 98 0.31 -0.82 -5.41
N PHE A 99 -0.28 -0.03 -4.53
CA PHE A 99 -1.36 -0.48 -3.65
C PHE A 99 -2.56 0.42 -3.84
N ILE A 100 -3.74 -0.17 -3.88
CA ILE A 100 -5.00 0.56 -4.02
C ILE A 100 -6.05 -0.01 -3.08
N SER A 101 -7.09 0.78 -2.86
CA SER A 101 -8.36 0.30 -2.34
C SER A 101 -9.45 0.74 -3.30
N THR A 102 -10.36 -0.17 -3.60
CA THR A 102 -11.45 0.08 -4.54
C THR A 102 -12.81 0.04 -3.86
N ASN A 103 -12.85 0.26 -2.58
CA ASN A 103 -14.07 0.11 -1.78
C ASN A 103 -15.31 0.82 -2.34
#